data_8e1f45bc9acbfca63ae2920a22d4f522
#
_entry.id   8e1f45bc9acbfca63ae2920a22d4f522
#
_cell.length_a   1.000
_cell.length_b   1.000
_cell.length_c   1.000
_cell.angle_alpha   90.00
_cell.angle_beta   90.00
_cell.angle_gamma   90.00
#
_symmetry.space_group_name_H-M   'P 1'
#
loop_
_entity.id
_entity.type
_entity.pdbx_description
1 polymer ?
#
loop_
_entity_poly.entity_id
_entity_poly.type
_entity_poly.pdbx_seq_one_letter_code
_entity_poly.pdbx_strand_id
1 'polypeptide(L)'
;MATILSNLNTDIVNAQINLDNELMSGYIYTSNADAQKKLRSVIANAPVTVLAVSKETHNQAALLQSEIALLLEDIRENVVFTTGSEKLRPRAFPTLDDIASAMQRFPEPYLEVSGHTDSQSSAGYNLSLSEQRAISVTRYLEERGISSDRLHPIGYGESQPIHTNDTADGRAKNRRVEFWAYTKP
;
A
#
# COMPACT_ATOMS: atom_id res chain seq x y z
N MET A 1 -3.24 -23.02 18.54
CA MET A 1 -2.58 -21.94 17.79
C MET A 1 -3.11 -20.55 18.09
N ALA A 2 -4.42 -20.32 18.07
CA ALA A 2 -5.03 -19.07 18.53
C ALA A 2 -4.54 -18.60 19.91
N THR A 3 -4.25 -19.55 20.81
CA THR A 3 -3.80 -19.28 22.18
C THR A 3 -2.38 -18.71 22.27
N ILE A 4 -1.49 -19.03 21.33
CA ILE A 4 -0.12 -18.50 21.30
C ILE A 4 -0.11 -17.04 20.86
N LEU A 5 -0.96 -16.70 19.90
CA LEU A 5 -1.08 -15.32 19.38
C LEU A 5 -1.82 -14.40 20.36
N SER A 6 -2.81 -14.92 21.11
CA SER A 6 -3.56 -14.13 22.10
C SER A 6 -2.70 -13.65 23.27
N ASN A 7 -1.63 -14.37 23.62
CA ASN A 7 -0.71 -13.99 24.69
C ASN A 7 0.36 -12.96 24.28
N LEU A 8 0.45 -12.63 22.98
CA LEU A 8 1.38 -11.64 22.43
C LEU A 8 0.71 -10.28 22.12
N ASN A 9 -0.41 -10.05 22.63
CA ASN A 9 -1.57 -9.22 22.33
C ASN A 9 -1.37 -7.73 21.99
N THR A 10 -0.21 -7.13 22.03
CA THR A 10 -0.07 -5.67 21.73
C THR A 10 1.06 -5.29 20.81
N ASP A 11 1.95 -6.22 20.48
CA ASP A 11 3.19 -5.90 19.78
C ASP A 11 3.34 -6.62 18.43
N ILE A 12 2.32 -7.35 17.97
CA ILE A 12 2.31 -7.97 16.65
C ILE A 12 1.79 -6.94 15.65
N VAL A 13 2.66 -6.47 14.79
CA VAL A 13 2.30 -5.53 13.72
C VAL A 13 1.69 -6.27 12.53
N ASN A 14 2.16 -7.48 12.24
CA ASN A 14 1.59 -8.33 11.20
C ASN A 14 1.97 -9.80 11.43
N ALA A 15 1.08 -10.73 11.10
CA ALA A 15 1.34 -12.16 11.12
C ALA A 15 0.69 -12.83 9.92
N GLN A 16 1.50 -13.45 9.07
CA GLN A 16 1.02 -14.28 7.97
C GLN A 16 1.46 -15.73 8.23
N ILE A 17 0.51 -16.65 8.27
CA ILE A 17 0.76 -18.08 8.54
C ILE A 17 0.16 -18.88 7.38
N ASN A 18 1.02 -19.55 6.63
CA ASN A 18 0.62 -20.51 5.59
C ASN A 18 0.70 -21.94 6.12
N LEU A 19 -0.31 -22.73 5.82
CA LEU A 19 -0.39 -24.16 6.13
C LEU A 19 -0.31 -24.92 4.81
N ASP A 20 0.90 -25.30 4.40
CA ASP A 20 1.11 -26.21 3.28
C ASP A 20 1.76 -27.49 3.78
N ASN A 21 1.13 -28.63 3.49
CA ASN A 21 1.65 -29.98 3.75
C ASN A 21 2.12 -30.24 5.20
N GLU A 22 1.32 -29.83 6.20
CA GLU A 22 1.64 -29.99 7.63
C GLU A 22 2.83 -29.16 8.14
N LEU A 23 3.46 -28.35 7.30
CA LEU A 23 4.49 -27.39 7.69
C LEU A 23 3.85 -26.02 7.85
N MET A 24 4.02 -25.43 9.03
CA MET A 24 3.65 -24.02 9.26
C MET A 24 4.82 -23.15 8.88
N SER A 25 4.64 -22.34 7.85
CA SER A 25 5.53 -21.24 7.52
C SER A 25 4.81 -19.91 7.66
N GLY A 26 5.50 -18.91 8.18
CA GLY A 26 4.91 -17.59 8.32
C GLY A 26 5.87 -16.57 8.91
N TYR A 27 5.44 -15.32 8.89
CA TYR A 27 6.22 -14.20 9.43
C TYR A 27 5.44 -13.56 10.56
N ILE A 28 6.10 -13.33 11.69
CA ILE A 28 5.55 -12.57 12.81
C ILE A 28 6.46 -11.37 13.04
N TYR A 29 5.88 -10.18 12.95
CA TYR A 29 6.60 -8.93 13.15
C TYR A 29 6.24 -8.34 14.51
N THR A 30 7.28 -7.89 15.22
CA THR A 30 7.11 -7.15 16.45
C THR A 30 7.90 -5.84 16.38
N SER A 31 7.33 -4.79 16.95
CA SER A 31 7.88 -3.44 16.90
C SER A 31 9.02 -3.19 17.87
N ASN A 32 9.25 -4.07 18.87
CA ASN A 32 10.23 -3.84 19.90
C ASN A 32 11.05 -5.10 20.29
N ALA A 33 12.20 -4.86 20.92
CA ALA A 33 13.15 -5.90 21.30
C ALA A 33 12.60 -6.86 22.39
N ASP A 34 11.75 -6.37 23.28
CA ASP A 34 11.17 -7.18 24.37
C ASP A 34 10.10 -8.14 23.82
N ALA A 35 9.29 -7.68 22.88
CA ALA A 35 8.35 -8.52 22.17
C ALA A 35 9.07 -9.60 21.35
N GLN A 36 10.20 -9.28 20.70
CA GLN A 36 11.05 -10.27 20.02
C GLN A 36 11.60 -11.32 20.96
N LYS A 37 12.08 -10.90 22.14
CA LYS A 37 12.61 -11.81 23.17
C LYS A 37 11.52 -12.74 23.69
N LYS A 38 10.34 -12.21 23.97
CA LYS A 38 9.16 -12.97 24.39
C LYS A 38 8.68 -13.95 23.33
N LEU A 39 8.66 -13.52 22.07
CA LEU A 39 8.33 -14.37 20.95
C LEU A 39 9.33 -15.55 20.83
N ARG A 40 10.64 -15.30 20.92
CA ARG A 40 11.67 -16.33 20.88
C ARG A 40 11.49 -17.37 22.01
N SER A 41 11.11 -16.93 23.21
CA SER A 41 10.89 -17.84 24.35
C SER A 41 9.64 -18.72 24.17
N VAL A 42 8.60 -18.19 23.55
CA VAL A 42 7.36 -18.92 23.25
C VAL A 42 7.61 -19.97 22.14
N ILE A 43 8.36 -19.59 21.11
CA ILE A 43 8.67 -20.45 19.96
C ILE A 43 9.64 -21.57 20.35
N ALA A 44 10.63 -21.30 21.22
CA ALA A 44 11.59 -22.30 21.68
C ALA A 44 10.94 -23.50 22.40
N ASN A 45 9.74 -23.33 22.92
CA ASN A 45 8.98 -24.36 23.61
C ASN A 45 7.82 -24.96 22.76
N ALA A 46 7.70 -24.55 21.51
CA ALA A 46 6.68 -25.05 20.59
C ALA A 46 7.27 -26.18 19.70
N PRO A 47 6.48 -27.19 19.32
CA PRO A 47 6.92 -28.24 18.41
C PRO A 47 6.96 -27.72 16.95
N VAL A 48 7.62 -26.60 16.74
CA VAL A 48 7.69 -25.90 15.46
C VAL A 48 9.14 -25.52 15.19
N THR A 49 9.66 -25.90 14.05
CA THR A 49 11.00 -25.48 13.61
C THR A 49 10.94 -24.06 13.10
N VAL A 50 11.43 -23.11 13.88
CA VAL A 50 11.58 -21.71 13.43
C VAL A 50 12.90 -21.56 12.72
N LEU A 51 12.87 -21.35 11.43
CA LEU A 51 14.05 -21.27 10.58
C LEU A 51 14.86 -19.99 10.71
N ALA A 52 14.28 -18.88 11.10
CA ALA A 52 15.01 -17.66 11.50
C ALA A 52 14.07 -16.63 12.13
N VAL A 53 14.52 -15.97 13.19
CA VAL A 53 14.02 -14.65 13.58
C VAL A 53 15.10 -13.68 13.16
N SER A 54 15.06 -13.19 11.94
CA SER A 54 16.02 -12.19 11.48
C SER A 54 15.65 -10.83 12.03
N LYS A 55 16.68 -10.07 12.39
CA LYS A 55 16.56 -8.65 12.73
C LYS A 55 16.53 -7.79 11.46
N GLU A 56 16.35 -8.42 10.31
CA GLU A 56 16.28 -7.68 9.07
C GLU A 56 15.08 -6.76 9.10
N THR A 57 15.34 -5.54 8.74
CA THR A 57 14.39 -4.59 8.20
C THR A 57 13.54 -5.29 7.15
N HIS A 58 12.61 -6.10 7.63
CA HIS A 58 11.69 -6.79 6.75
C HIS A 58 10.98 -5.71 5.99
N ASN A 59 11.08 -5.83 4.75
CA ASN A 59 10.64 -5.00 3.66
C ASN A 59 9.44 -4.15 4.08
N GLN A 60 9.70 -3.06 4.77
CA GLN A 60 8.67 -2.09 5.17
C GLN A 60 7.83 -1.69 3.95
N ALA A 61 8.43 -1.72 2.76
CA ALA A 61 7.73 -1.49 1.51
C ALA A 61 6.66 -2.55 1.25
N ALA A 62 6.94 -3.84 1.48
CA ALA A 62 5.94 -4.90 1.30
C ALA A 62 4.81 -4.81 2.32
N LEU A 63 5.12 -4.43 3.56
CA LEU A 63 4.11 -4.20 4.60
C LEU A 63 3.23 -3.00 4.26
N LEU A 64 3.83 -1.89 3.88
CA LEU A 64 3.11 -0.69 3.44
C LEU A 64 2.26 -1.01 2.21
N GLN A 65 2.79 -1.74 1.22
CA GLN A 65 2.04 -2.13 0.03
C GLN A 65 0.83 -3.00 0.37
N SER A 66 0.98 -3.95 1.30
CA SER A 66 -0.12 -4.80 1.74
C SER A 66 -1.21 -4.00 2.46
N GLU A 67 -0.83 -3.06 3.30
CA GLU A 67 -1.77 -2.19 4.00
C GLU A 67 -2.51 -1.26 3.02
N ILE A 68 -1.78 -0.62 2.10
CA ILE A 68 -2.39 0.20 1.05
C ILE A 68 -3.36 -0.63 0.19
N ALA A 69 -3.01 -1.86 -0.17
CA ALA A 69 -3.89 -2.72 -0.96
C ALA A 69 -5.23 -2.99 -0.25
N LEU A 70 -5.21 -3.21 1.07
CA LEU A 70 -6.44 -3.36 1.88
C LEU A 70 -7.26 -2.07 1.91
N LEU A 71 -6.61 -0.91 2.10
CA LEU A 71 -7.29 0.39 2.11
C LEU A 71 -7.94 0.72 0.76
N LEU A 72 -7.34 0.27 -0.34
CA LEU A 72 -7.86 0.51 -1.68
C LEU A 72 -8.98 -0.46 -2.09
N GLU A 73 -9.16 -1.60 -1.40
CA GLU A 73 -10.27 -2.52 -1.69
C GLU A 73 -11.64 -1.85 -1.57
N ASP A 74 -11.80 -0.97 -0.59
CA ASP A 74 -13.04 -0.22 -0.37
C ASP A 74 -13.27 0.92 -1.39
N ILE A 75 -12.24 1.31 -2.16
CA ILE A 75 -12.27 2.47 -3.07
C ILE A 75 -12.27 2.08 -4.54
N ARG A 76 -12.16 0.82 -4.89
CA ARG A 76 -12.02 0.33 -6.28
C ARG A 76 -13.02 0.90 -7.29
N GLU A 77 -14.11 1.53 -6.86
CA GLU A 77 -15.12 2.03 -7.79
C GLU A 77 -15.22 3.56 -7.92
N ASN A 78 -14.47 4.35 -7.18
CA ASN A 78 -14.76 5.78 -7.22
C ASN A 78 -13.57 6.70 -7.17
N VAL A 79 -13.10 6.92 -8.32
CA VAL A 79 -12.46 8.14 -8.77
C VAL A 79 -12.31 9.21 -7.69
N VAL A 80 -11.11 9.32 -7.29
CA VAL A 80 -10.54 10.30 -6.38
C VAL A 80 -10.76 11.73 -6.90
N PHE A 81 -11.09 11.93 -8.20
CA PHE A 81 -11.10 13.24 -8.84
C PHE A 81 -12.46 13.67 -9.41
N THR A 82 -12.60 14.97 -9.59
CA THR A 82 -13.67 15.54 -10.41
C THR A 82 -13.43 15.21 -11.89
N THR A 83 -14.48 14.97 -12.65
CA THR A 83 -14.40 14.60 -14.06
C THR A 83 -13.58 15.63 -14.85
N GLY A 84 -12.60 15.16 -15.64
CA GLY A 84 -11.74 16.03 -16.44
C GLY A 84 -10.82 16.95 -15.65
N SER A 85 -10.60 16.72 -14.35
CA SER A 85 -9.80 17.58 -13.49
C SER A 85 -8.88 16.74 -12.60
N GLU A 86 -7.86 17.41 -12.07
CA GLU A 86 -6.95 16.93 -11.04
C GLU A 86 -7.46 17.19 -9.61
N LYS A 87 -8.60 17.85 -9.47
CA LYS A 87 -9.16 18.22 -8.17
C LYS A 87 -9.69 17.00 -7.43
N LEU A 88 -9.13 16.73 -6.25
CA LEU A 88 -9.57 15.68 -5.35
C LEU A 88 -11.00 15.89 -4.88
N ARG A 89 -11.76 14.80 -4.79
CA ARG A 89 -13.12 14.81 -4.21
C ARG A 89 -13.05 14.55 -2.71
N PRO A 90 -13.94 15.17 -1.90
CA PRO A 90 -13.93 14.99 -0.45
C PRO A 90 -13.97 13.53 0.03
N ARG A 91 -14.63 12.66 -0.71
CA ARG A 91 -14.71 11.23 -0.39
C ARG A 91 -13.37 10.47 -0.48
N ALA A 92 -12.36 11.05 -1.16
CA ALA A 92 -11.03 10.47 -1.22
C ALA A 92 -10.21 10.73 0.05
N PHE A 93 -10.55 11.77 0.80
CA PHE A 93 -9.74 12.22 1.93
C PHE A 93 -9.58 11.17 3.03
N PRO A 94 -10.61 10.45 3.49
CA PRO A 94 -10.42 9.45 4.54
C PRO A 94 -9.37 8.41 4.16
N THR A 95 -9.41 7.87 2.96
CA THR A 95 -8.43 6.85 2.53
C THR A 95 -7.04 7.44 2.33
N LEU A 96 -6.93 8.65 1.81
CA LEU A 96 -5.63 9.32 1.71
C LEU A 96 -5.05 9.63 3.10
N ASP A 97 -5.89 9.94 4.09
CA ASP A 97 -5.48 10.10 5.48
C ASP A 97 -4.99 8.77 6.09
N ASP A 98 -5.66 7.65 5.75
CA ASP A 98 -5.23 6.31 6.17
C ASP A 98 -3.92 5.90 5.50
N ILE A 99 -3.72 6.20 4.21
CA ILE A 99 -2.46 5.99 3.50
C ILE A 99 -1.33 6.83 4.14
N ALA A 100 -1.58 8.10 4.46
CA ALA A 100 -0.61 8.94 5.15
C ALA A 100 -0.23 8.34 6.52
N SER A 101 -1.23 7.86 7.27
CA SER A 101 -1.03 7.20 8.56
C SER A 101 -0.20 5.92 8.42
N ALA A 102 -0.45 5.12 7.39
CA ALA A 102 0.35 3.94 7.06
C ALA A 102 1.81 4.33 6.75
N MET A 103 2.03 5.34 5.90
CA MET A 103 3.38 5.83 5.58
C MET A 103 4.14 6.41 6.77
N GLN A 104 3.45 6.95 7.77
CA GLN A 104 4.07 7.41 9.02
C GLN A 104 4.53 6.23 9.90
N ARG A 105 3.77 5.12 9.91
CA ARG A 105 4.17 3.89 10.62
C ARG A 105 5.35 3.18 9.94
N PHE A 106 5.49 3.33 8.63
CA PHE A 106 6.57 2.76 7.84
C PHE A 106 7.44 3.89 7.24
N PRO A 107 8.45 4.40 7.98
CA PRO A 107 9.20 5.59 7.57
C PRO A 107 10.20 5.35 6.43
N GLU A 108 10.62 4.10 6.18
CA GLU A 108 11.66 3.77 5.20
C GLU A 108 11.19 3.73 3.73
N PRO A 109 9.97 3.20 3.41
CA PRO A 109 9.56 3.06 2.02
C PRO A 109 9.27 4.39 1.34
N TYR A 110 9.46 4.36 0.03
CA TYR A 110 9.00 5.35 -0.93
C TYR A 110 7.65 4.92 -1.50
N LEU A 111 6.87 5.87 -1.98
CA LEU A 111 5.57 5.63 -2.59
C LEU A 111 5.52 6.26 -3.98
N GLU A 112 5.41 5.42 -4.99
CA GLU A 112 5.01 5.86 -6.32
C GLU A 112 3.50 6.02 -6.36
N VAL A 113 3.03 7.14 -6.89
CA VAL A 113 1.63 7.44 -7.12
C VAL A 113 1.43 7.57 -8.62
N SER A 114 0.78 6.59 -9.23
CA SER A 114 0.66 6.45 -10.67
C SER A 114 -0.73 6.85 -11.14
N GLY A 115 -0.82 7.89 -11.97
CA GLY A 115 -2.07 8.36 -12.56
C GLY A 115 -2.34 7.73 -13.92
N HIS A 116 -3.60 7.34 -14.16
CA HIS A 116 -4.06 6.75 -15.42
C HIS A 116 -5.35 7.39 -15.92
N THR A 117 -5.56 7.36 -17.23
CA THR A 117 -6.77 7.84 -17.90
C THR A 117 -7.38 6.74 -18.77
N ASP A 118 -8.57 6.99 -19.28
CA ASP A 118 -9.10 6.31 -20.45
C ASP A 118 -8.55 6.96 -21.74
N SER A 119 -8.92 6.41 -22.91
CA SER A 119 -8.46 6.86 -24.22
C SER A 119 -9.38 7.85 -24.93
N GLN A 120 -10.23 8.60 -24.20
CA GLN A 120 -11.23 9.48 -24.82
C GLN A 120 -10.69 10.85 -25.26
N SER A 121 -9.48 11.20 -24.85
CA SER A 121 -8.82 12.47 -25.19
C SER A 121 -7.52 12.22 -25.95
N SER A 122 -6.81 13.27 -26.35
CA SER A 122 -5.48 13.10 -26.96
C SER A 122 -4.47 12.54 -25.96
N ALA A 123 -3.54 11.72 -26.44
CA ALA A 123 -2.51 11.09 -25.61
C ALA A 123 -1.71 12.12 -24.79
N GLY A 124 -1.37 13.28 -25.40
CA GLY A 124 -0.66 14.36 -24.70
C GLY A 124 -1.48 14.99 -23.57
N TYR A 125 -2.80 15.20 -23.79
CA TYR A 125 -3.70 15.68 -22.74
C TYR A 125 -3.84 14.66 -21.61
N ASN A 126 -4.04 13.38 -21.97
CA ASN A 126 -4.17 12.29 -21.01
C ASN A 126 -2.93 12.11 -20.16
N LEU A 127 -1.73 12.22 -20.76
CA LEU A 127 -0.47 12.18 -20.03
C LEU A 127 -0.39 13.31 -19.01
N SER A 128 -0.61 14.57 -19.45
CA SER A 128 -0.58 15.74 -18.56
C SER A 128 -1.62 15.65 -17.45
N LEU A 129 -2.88 15.25 -17.75
CA LEU A 129 -3.93 15.12 -16.74
C LEU A 129 -3.59 14.05 -15.70
N SER A 130 -3.05 12.91 -16.12
CA SER A 130 -2.66 11.83 -15.21
C SER A 130 -1.52 12.24 -14.28
N GLU A 131 -0.53 12.97 -14.79
CA GLU A 131 0.55 13.53 -14.00
C GLU A 131 0.05 14.54 -12.95
N GLN A 132 -0.82 15.49 -13.36
CA GLN A 132 -1.41 16.47 -12.44
C GLN A 132 -2.24 15.80 -11.34
N ARG A 133 -2.91 14.69 -11.65
CA ARG A 133 -3.64 13.90 -10.66
C ARG A 133 -2.71 13.24 -9.65
N ALA A 134 -1.64 12.63 -10.11
CA ALA A 134 -0.62 12.04 -9.24
C ALA A 134 0.00 13.11 -8.32
N ILE A 135 0.33 14.30 -8.86
CA ILE A 135 0.83 15.45 -8.10
C ILE A 135 -0.19 15.92 -7.06
N SER A 136 -1.49 15.94 -7.38
CA SER A 136 -2.52 16.35 -6.42
C SER A 136 -2.63 15.40 -5.23
N VAL A 137 -2.46 14.11 -5.47
CA VAL A 137 -2.43 13.09 -4.40
C VAL A 137 -1.17 13.25 -3.54
N THR A 138 0.02 13.34 -4.15
CA THR A 138 1.26 13.49 -3.39
C THR A 138 1.28 14.78 -2.57
N ARG A 139 0.79 15.89 -3.12
CA ARG A 139 0.63 17.14 -2.36
C ARG A 139 -0.27 16.97 -1.14
N TYR A 140 -1.39 16.26 -1.29
CA TYR A 140 -2.26 15.96 -0.16
C TYR A 140 -1.55 15.16 0.93
N LEU A 141 -0.73 14.15 0.55
CA LEU A 141 0.05 13.36 1.50
C LEU A 141 1.16 14.21 2.17
N GLU A 142 1.79 15.14 1.43
CA GLU A 142 2.75 16.12 1.98
C GLU A 142 2.10 17.00 3.04
N GLU A 143 0.88 17.49 2.80
CA GLU A 143 0.09 18.26 3.78
C GLU A 143 -0.23 17.45 5.06
N ARG A 144 -0.14 16.11 4.99
CA ARG A 144 -0.27 15.19 6.13
C ARG A 144 1.08 14.81 6.77
N GLY A 145 2.16 15.51 6.39
CA GLY A 145 3.47 15.36 7.01
C GLY A 145 4.33 14.25 6.39
N ILE A 146 3.97 13.71 5.22
CA ILE A 146 4.85 12.80 4.50
C ILE A 146 5.89 13.63 3.73
N SER A 147 7.18 13.29 3.90
CA SER A 147 8.26 13.98 3.18
C SER A 147 8.12 13.83 1.67
N SER A 148 8.25 14.94 0.93
CA SER A 148 8.20 14.95 -0.52
C SER A 148 9.23 14.01 -1.16
N ASP A 149 10.39 13.81 -0.53
CA ASP A 149 11.44 12.90 -1.01
C ASP A 149 10.98 11.44 -1.07
N ARG A 150 9.93 11.09 -0.35
CA ARG A 150 9.34 9.75 -0.32
C ARG A 150 8.20 9.55 -1.31
N LEU A 151 7.78 10.61 -2.01
CA LEU A 151 6.61 10.62 -2.87
C LEU A 151 7.02 10.82 -4.34
N HIS A 152 6.65 9.89 -5.20
CA HIS A 152 7.02 9.90 -6.61
C HIS A 152 5.76 9.89 -7.50
N PRO A 153 5.24 11.07 -7.89
CA PRO A 153 4.11 11.16 -8.82
C PRO A 153 4.55 10.82 -10.25
N ILE A 154 3.81 9.93 -10.91
CA ILE A 154 4.01 9.56 -12.31
C ILE A 154 2.67 9.57 -13.06
N GLY A 155 2.64 10.19 -14.24
CA GLY A 155 1.51 10.10 -15.16
C GLY A 155 1.80 9.07 -16.26
N TYR A 156 0.90 8.11 -16.44
CA TYR A 156 0.97 7.14 -17.53
C TYR A 156 -0.06 7.42 -18.64
N GLY A 157 -0.96 8.40 -18.42
CA GLY A 157 -2.04 8.67 -19.38
C GLY A 157 -2.84 7.40 -19.68
N GLU A 158 -3.08 7.15 -20.95
CA GLU A 158 -3.82 5.99 -21.47
C GLU A 158 -2.93 4.78 -21.80
N SER A 159 -1.61 4.87 -21.58
CA SER A 159 -0.64 3.88 -22.07
C SER A 159 -0.69 2.53 -21.35
N GLN A 160 -1.31 2.47 -20.16
CA GLN A 160 -1.39 1.26 -19.33
C GLN A 160 -2.86 0.93 -18.96
N PRO A 161 -3.70 0.53 -19.91
CA PRO A 161 -5.09 0.16 -19.63
C PRO A 161 -5.15 -1.19 -18.92
N ILE A 162 -6.02 -1.31 -17.91
CA ILE A 162 -6.34 -2.58 -17.23
C ILE A 162 -7.64 -3.20 -17.75
N HIS A 163 -8.43 -2.43 -18.50
CA HIS A 163 -9.66 -2.85 -19.14
C HIS A 163 -9.78 -2.27 -20.56
N THR A 164 -10.73 -2.81 -21.37
CA THR A 164 -11.01 -2.23 -22.68
C THR A 164 -11.52 -0.80 -22.57
N ASN A 165 -11.09 0.07 -23.47
CA ASN A 165 -11.61 1.44 -23.61
C ASN A 165 -12.92 1.54 -24.43
N ASP A 166 -13.39 0.44 -24.99
CA ASP A 166 -14.59 0.42 -25.84
C ASP A 166 -15.88 0.63 -25.02
N THR A 167 -15.90 0.12 -23.78
CA THR A 167 -17.06 0.21 -22.90
C THR A 167 -16.92 1.33 -21.88
N ALA A 168 -18.06 1.90 -21.45
CA ALA A 168 -18.07 2.92 -20.39
C ALA A 168 -17.52 2.38 -19.06
N ASP A 169 -17.82 1.12 -18.73
CA ASP A 169 -17.33 0.44 -17.52
C ASP A 169 -15.82 0.24 -17.58
N GLY A 170 -15.28 -0.25 -18.70
CA GLY A 170 -13.83 -0.43 -18.86
C GLY A 170 -13.08 0.90 -18.79
N ARG A 171 -13.60 1.97 -19.41
CA ARG A 171 -13.03 3.31 -19.28
C ARG A 171 -13.06 3.81 -17.85
N ALA A 172 -14.14 3.56 -17.09
CA ALA A 172 -14.23 3.94 -15.69
C ALA A 172 -13.14 3.28 -14.85
N LYS A 173 -12.84 2.01 -15.11
CA LYS A 173 -11.77 1.25 -14.45
C LYS A 173 -10.37 1.73 -14.85
N ASN A 174 -10.19 2.19 -16.09
CA ASN A 174 -8.92 2.76 -16.56
C ASN A 174 -8.62 4.12 -15.91
N ARG A 175 -9.63 4.93 -15.58
CA ARG A 175 -9.47 6.21 -14.85
C ARG A 175 -9.20 5.98 -13.38
N ARG A 176 -7.95 5.66 -13.02
CA ARG A 176 -7.54 5.26 -11.67
C ARG A 176 -6.24 5.94 -11.22
N VAL A 177 -5.97 5.80 -9.94
CA VAL A 177 -4.65 6.02 -9.35
C VAL A 177 -4.20 4.71 -8.72
N GLU A 178 -2.95 4.37 -8.92
CA GLU A 178 -2.28 3.23 -8.29
C GLU A 178 -1.21 3.74 -7.32
N PHE A 179 -0.91 2.92 -6.33
CA PHE A 179 0.09 3.19 -5.32
C PHE A 179 1.07 2.01 -5.24
N TRP A 180 2.34 2.30 -5.37
CA TRP A 180 3.39 1.30 -5.29
C TRP A 180 4.43 1.66 -4.24
N ALA A 181 4.48 0.90 -3.15
CA ALA A 181 5.48 1.07 -2.11
C ALA A 181 6.76 0.30 -2.45
N TYR A 182 7.92 0.95 -2.37
CA TYR A 182 9.21 0.36 -2.69
C TYR A 182 10.33 0.91 -1.80
N THR A 183 11.43 0.17 -1.73
CA THR A 183 12.69 0.63 -1.10
C THR A 183 13.63 1.13 -2.20
N LYS A 184 14.33 2.24 -1.95
CA LYS A 184 15.43 2.63 -2.83
C LYS A 184 16.54 1.58 -2.74
N PRO A 185 17.16 1.23 -3.89
CA PRO A 185 18.32 0.36 -3.90
C PRO A 185 19.51 0.95 -3.17
#